data_71768d3e65e98f30ad80627e3a1361a0
#
_entry.id   71768d3e65e98f30ad80627e3a1361a0
#
_cell.length_a   1.000
_cell.length_b   1.000
_cell.length_c   1.000
_cell.angle_alpha   90.00
_cell.angle_beta   90.00
_cell.angle_gamma   90.00
#
_symmetry.space_group_name_H-M   'P 1'
#
loop_
_entity.id
_entity.type
_entity.pdbx_description
1 polymer ?
#
loop_
_entity_poly.entity_id
_entity_poly.type
_entity_poly.pdbx_seq_one_letter_code
_entity_poly.pdbx_strand_id
1 'polypeptide(L)'
;MTDKVLYEQDGAIVTITLNDPGMRNPISEADMVDGIVDALDRLNADTSVRVAILTGAGSAFSSGGDLRKMRDDFDIRREQPQLTTRYYKYGIQRIPMAFERLDVPIIAAVNGPAIGAGLDLACMCDMRIAADTARFAESFVKVGIVPGDGGAWLLPRVVGFSKACEMAFTGDMLNAAEALACGLVSRVVPDAELLDAARALAQRVAVNPP
;
A
#
# COMPACT_ATOMS: atom_id res chain seq x y z
N MET A 1 0.55 -13.30 -14.89
CA MET A 1 1.02 -12.52 -13.74
C MET A 1 2.36 -11.91 -14.09
N THR A 2 2.59 -10.68 -13.72
CA THR A 2 3.89 -10.04 -13.86
C THR A 2 4.81 -10.53 -12.74
N ASP A 3 6.13 -10.60 -12.96
CA ASP A 3 7.10 -10.92 -11.89
C ASP A 3 7.18 -9.81 -10.81
N LYS A 4 6.42 -8.72 -11.00
CA LYS A 4 6.38 -7.56 -10.10
C LYS A 4 5.49 -7.77 -8.87
N VAL A 5 4.60 -8.76 -8.88
CA VAL A 5 3.77 -9.12 -7.74
C VAL A 5 3.81 -10.64 -7.56
N LEU A 6 4.33 -11.09 -6.44
CA LEU A 6 4.35 -12.49 -6.07
C LEU A 6 3.09 -12.82 -5.28
N TYR A 7 2.57 -14.03 -5.48
CA TYR A 7 1.37 -14.53 -4.82
C TYR A 7 1.65 -15.93 -4.31
N GLU A 8 1.77 -16.07 -3.01
CA GLU A 8 2.08 -17.34 -2.33
C GLU A 8 0.96 -17.72 -1.40
N GLN A 9 0.39 -18.91 -1.56
CA GLN A 9 -0.70 -19.43 -0.74
C GLN A 9 -0.21 -20.54 0.16
N ASP A 10 -0.47 -20.43 1.44
CA ASP A 10 -0.25 -21.45 2.46
C ASP A 10 -1.58 -21.73 3.19
N GLY A 11 -2.26 -22.77 2.78
CA GLY A 11 -3.60 -23.09 3.27
C GLY A 11 -4.59 -21.97 2.98
N ALA A 12 -5.17 -21.42 4.04
CA ALA A 12 -6.15 -20.33 3.95
C ALA A 12 -5.54 -18.91 3.98
N ILE A 13 -4.21 -18.80 4.01
CA ILE A 13 -3.49 -17.52 4.09
C ILE A 13 -2.74 -17.31 2.77
N VAL A 14 -2.87 -16.12 2.19
CA VAL A 14 -2.10 -15.69 1.02
C VAL A 14 -1.13 -14.59 1.42
N THR A 15 0.11 -14.69 0.93
CA THR A 15 1.07 -13.59 1.01
C THR A 15 1.25 -12.99 -0.38
N ILE A 16 0.96 -11.69 -0.51
CA ILE A 16 1.19 -10.89 -1.71
C ILE A 16 2.42 -10.04 -1.46
N THR A 17 3.43 -10.15 -2.33
CA THR A 17 4.67 -9.38 -2.21
C THR A 17 4.86 -8.47 -3.41
N LEU A 18 4.95 -7.16 -3.17
CA LEU A 18 5.39 -6.20 -4.19
C LEU A 18 6.86 -6.48 -4.49
N ASN A 19 7.19 -6.80 -5.73
CA ASN A 19 8.50 -7.36 -6.08
C ASN A 19 9.24 -6.53 -7.13
N ASP A 20 9.54 -5.30 -6.78
CA ASP A 20 10.50 -4.44 -7.51
C ASP A 20 11.50 -3.79 -6.53
N PRO A 21 12.30 -4.60 -5.80
CA PRO A 21 13.16 -4.09 -4.73
C PRO A 21 14.21 -3.10 -5.22
N GLY A 22 14.66 -3.21 -6.46
CA GLY A 22 15.62 -2.28 -7.08
C GLY A 22 15.09 -0.86 -7.22
N MET A 23 13.78 -0.70 -7.34
CA MET A 23 13.06 0.57 -7.43
C MET A 23 12.30 0.91 -6.14
N ARG A 24 12.40 0.08 -5.09
CA ARG A 24 11.65 0.20 -3.83
C ARG A 24 10.14 0.09 -4.03
N ASN A 25 9.72 -0.82 -4.89
CA ASN A 25 8.34 -1.21 -5.13
C ASN A 25 7.39 -0.02 -5.48
N PRO A 26 7.66 0.76 -6.54
CA PRO A 26 6.74 1.80 -6.98
C PRO A 26 5.46 1.15 -7.51
N ILE A 27 4.29 1.74 -7.22
CA ILE A 27 2.99 1.18 -7.58
C ILE A 27 2.25 1.97 -8.68
N SER A 28 2.94 2.89 -9.36
CA SER A 28 2.36 3.68 -10.45
C SER A 28 2.51 3.06 -11.84
N GLU A 29 3.34 2.02 -11.99
CA GLU A 29 3.61 1.40 -13.27
C GLU A 29 2.56 0.35 -13.63
N ALA A 30 2.25 0.25 -14.93
CA ALA A 30 1.15 -0.58 -15.40
C ALA A 30 1.26 -2.06 -14.98
N ASP A 31 2.46 -2.64 -15.09
CA ASP A 31 2.73 -4.03 -14.72
C ASP A 31 2.56 -4.29 -13.21
N MET A 32 2.93 -3.33 -12.36
CA MET A 32 2.71 -3.42 -10.92
C MET A 32 1.22 -3.23 -10.59
N VAL A 33 0.56 -2.24 -11.21
CA VAL A 33 -0.89 -2.02 -11.04
C VAL A 33 -1.68 -3.26 -11.45
N ASP A 34 -1.40 -3.81 -12.64
CA ASP A 34 -2.04 -5.02 -13.15
C ASP A 34 -1.81 -6.20 -12.22
N GLY A 35 -0.57 -6.39 -11.75
CA GLY A 35 -0.24 -7.46 -10.82
C GLY A 35 -0.97 -7.36 -9.47
N ILE A 36 -1.10 -6.15 -8.91
CA ILE A 36 -1.86 -5.94 -7.67
C ILE A 36 -3.35 -6.24 -7.90
N VAL A 37 -3.94 -5.69 -8.96
CA VAL A 37 -5.36 -5.92 -9.28
C VAL A 37 -5.64 -7.40 -9.51
N ASP A 38 -4.81 -8.08 -10.32
CA ASP A 38 -4.94 -9.52 -10.58
C ASP A 38 -4.82 -10.35 -9.29
N ALA A 39 -3.91 -9.96 -8.37
CA ALA A 39 -3.77 -10.65 -7.09
C ALA A 39 -5.03 -10.49 -6.20
N LEU A 40 -5.62 -9.29 -6.15
CA LEU A 40 -6.86 -9.03 -5.40
C LEU A 40 -8.07 -9.75 -6.03
N ASP A 41 -8.18 -9.77 -7.36
CA ASP A 41 -9.24 -10.50 -8.06
C ASP A 41 -9.12 -12.03 -7.81
N ARG A 42 -7.89 -12.56 -7.71
CA ARG A 42 -7.65 -13.97 -7.33
C ARG A 42 -8.08 -14.27 -5.91
N LEU A 43 -7.83 -13.35 -4.95
CA LEU A 43 -8.31 -13.54 -3.56
C LEU A 43 -9.83 -13.71 -3.53
N ASN A 44 -10.56 -12.85 -4.24
CA ASN A 44 -12.03 -12.93 -4.30
C ASN A 44 -12.55 -14.20 -5.01
N ALA A 45 -11.80 -14.69 -5.99
CA ALA A 45 -12.20 -15.88 -6.76
C ALA A 45 -11.97 -17.20 -6.00
N ASP A 46 -11.05 -17.22 -5.03
CA ASP A 46 -10.67 -18.43 -4.28
C ASP A 46 -11.33 -18.47 -2.89
N THR A 47 -12.45 -19.17 -2.78
CA THR A 47 -13.19 -19.32 -1.51
C THR A 47 -12.44 -20.07 -0.42
N SER A 48 -11.29 -20.70 -0.71
CA SER A 48 -10.41 -21.31 0.29
C SER A 48 -9.56 -20.27 1.04
N VAL A 49 -9.37 -19.08 0.47
CA VAL A 49 -8.61 -18.00 1.10
C VAL A 49 -9.46 -17.29 2.14
N ARG A 50 -8.87 -17.05 3.30
CA ARG A 50 -9.55 -16.44 4.46
C ARG A 50 -8.95 -15.09 4.85
N VAL A 51 -7.72 -14.85 4.50
CA VAL A 51 -6.98 -13.63 4.83
C VAL A 51 -5.75 -13.51 3.93
N ALA A 52 -5.40 -12.28 3.58
CA ALA A 52 -4.17 -11.99 2.87
C ALA A 52 -3.21 -11.15 3.70
N ILE A 53 -1.91 -11.26 3.39
CA ILE A 53 -0.83 -10.42 3.89
C ILE A 53 -0.24 -9.71 2.68
N LEU A 54 -0.10 -8.38 2.74
CA LEU A 54 0.59 -7.58 1.73
C LEU A 54 1.89 -7.05 2.31
N THR A 55 2.99 -7.25 1.58
CA THR A 55 4.32 -6.76 1.99
C THR A 55 5.15 -6.34 0.76
N GLY A 56 6.34 -5.76 0.99
CA GLY A 56 7.27 -5.38 -0.06
C GLY A 56 8.54 -6.21 -0.05
N ALA A 57 9.08 -6.56 -1.20
CA ALA A 57 10.41 -7.15 -1.30
C ALA A 57 11.51 -6.11 -1.04
N GLY A 58 12.61 -6.54 -0.41
CA GLY A 58 13.76 -5.70 -0.14
C GLY A 58 13.54 -4.69 1.00
N SER A 59 14.07 -3.48 0.85
CA SER A 59 14.19 -2.51 1.94
C SER A 59 13.02 -1.54 2.09
N ALA A 60 11.95 -1.70 1.32
CA ALA A 60 10.79 -0.82 1.36
C ALA A 60 9.49 -1.59 1.19
N PHE A 61 8.43 -1.12 1.82
CA PHE A 61 7.08 -1.55 1.50
C PHE A 61 6.71 -1.03 0.11
N SER A 62 6.67 0.31 -0.07
CA SER A 62 6.48 0.95 -1.36
C SER A 62 6.94 2.41 -1.33
N SER A 63 7.67 2.83 -2.36
CA SER A 63 8.06 4.23 -2.58
C SER A 63 6.93 5.09 -3.16
N GLY A 64 5.77 4.50 -3.47
CA GLY A 64 4.64 5.20 -4.08
C GLY A 64 4.77 5.35 -5.59
N GLY A 65 4.71 6.58 -6.12
CA GLY A 65 4.85 6.85 -7.55
C GLY A 65 6.30 6.93 -8.02
N ASP A 66 6.57 6.59 -9.28
CA ASP A 66 7.87 6.87 -9.91
C ASP A 66 7.97 8.35 -10.29
N LEU A 67 8.64 9.13 -9.43
CA LEU A 67 8.83 10.57 -9.63
C LEU A 67 9.66 10.91 -10.87
N ARG A 68 10.54 10.03 -11.34
CA ARG A 68 11.35 10.25 -12.56
C ARG A 68 10.44 10.25 -13.77
N LYS A 69 9.57 9.25 -13.89
CA LYS A 69 8.59 9.16 -14.96
C LYS A 69 7.59 10.32 -14.92
N MET A 70 7.13 10.69 -13.72
CA MET A 70 6.24 11.85 -13.55
C MET A 70 6.90 13.14 -14.07
N ARG A 71 8.18 13.35 -13.80
CA ARG A 71 8.94 14.48 -14.31
C ARG A 71 9.11 14.41 -15.82
N ASP A 72 9.47 13.27 -16.37
CA ASP A 72 9.73 13.09 -17.79
C ASP A 72 8.45 13.25 -18.65
N ASP A 73 7.30 12.91 -18.09
CA ASP A 73 5.99 13.11 -18.71
C ASP A 73 5.39 14.52 -18.48
N PHE A 74 6.08 15.40 -17.75
CA PHE A 74 5.51 16.67 -17.26
C PHE A 74 5.03 17.57 -18.40
N ASP A 75 5.84 17.75 -19.45
CA ASP A 75 5.51 18.64 -20.58
C ASP A 75 4.29 18.11 -21.35
N ILE A 76 4.24 16.82 -21.64
CA ILE A 76 3.10 16.18 -22.32
C ILE A 76 1.82 16.37 -21.50
N ARG A 77 1.88 16.19 -20.19
CA ARG A 77 0.74 16.34 -19.29
C ARG A 77 0.29 17.80 -19.17
N ARG A 78 1.21 18.75 -19.22
CA ARG A 78 0.91 20.19 -19.23
C ARG A 78 0.18 20.61 -20.51
N GLU A 79 0.62 20.11 -21.66
CA GLU A 79 0.01 20.41 -22.96
C GLU A 79 -1.33 19.72 -23.16
N GLN A 80 -1.52 18.55 -22.57
CA GLN A 80 -2.72 17.72 -22.68
C GLN A 80 -3.24 17.25 -21.31
N PRO A 81 -3.84 18.17 -20.50
CA PRO A 81 -4.26 17.84 -19.12
C PRO A 81 -5.22 16.66 -19.03
N GLN A 82 -6.05 16.45 -20.07
CA GLN A 82 -7.00 15.32 -20.15
C GLN A 82 -6.28 13.95 -20.13
N LEU A 83 -5.04 13.86 -20.59
CA LEU A 83 -4.24 12.64 -20.53
C LEU A 83 -3.86 12.30 -19.08
N THR A 84 -3.60 13.31 -18.25
CA THR A 84 -3.32 13.11 -16.82
C THR A 84 -4.49 12.42 -16.13
N THR A 85 -5.71 12.91 -16.30
CA THR A 85 -6.92 12.29 -15.74
C THR A 85 -7.08 10.83 -16.18
N ARG A 86 -6.86 10.57 -17.48
CA ARG A 86 -6.93 9.19 -18.01
C ARG A 86 -5.85 8.28 -17.44
N TYR A 87 -4.62 8.79 -17.33
CA TYR A 87 -3.50 8.04 -16.76
C TYR A 87 -3.78 7.59 -15.33
N TYR A 88 -4.28 8.48 -14.47
CA TYR A 88 -4.65 8.13 -13.10
C TYR A 88 -5.83 7.16 -13.06
N LYS A 89 -6.91 7.46 -13.78
CA LYS A 89 -8.14 6.66 -13.77
C LYS A 89 -7.94 5.23 -14.26
N TYR A 90 -7.17 5.04 -15.33
CA TYR A 90 -6.91 3.73 -15.94
C TYR A 90 -5.58 3.10 -15.49
N GLY A 91 -4.82 3.78 -14.65
CA GLY A 91 -3.60 3.34 -13.98
C GLY A 91 -3.83 3.12 -12.49
N ILE A 92 -3.10 3.87 -11.66
CA ILE A 92 -3.00 3.65 -10.21
C ILE A 92 -4.36 3.65 -9.47
N GLN A 93 -5.35 4.44 -9.92
CA GLN A 93 -6.69 4.45 -9.29
C GLN A 93 -7.47 3.14 -9.44
N ARG A 94 -7.01 2.21 -10.27
CA ARG A 94 -7.57 0.84 -10.30
C ARG A 94 -7.29 0.08 -9.01
N ILE A 95 -6.20 0.40 -8.32
CA ILE A 95 -5.82 -0.25 -7.06
C ILE A 95 -6.87 0.00 -5.98
N PRO A 96 -7.17 1.27 -5.55
CA PRO A 96 -8.19 1.50 -4.53
C PRO A 96 -9.57 0.97 -4.93
N MET A 97 -9.91 0.98 -6.23
CA MET A 97 -11.17 0.40 -6.71
C MET A 97 -11.20 -1.14 -6.62
N ALA A 98 -10.05 -1.80 -6.71
CA ALA A 98 -9.95 -3.23 -6.48
C ALA A 98 -10.05 -3.58 -4.98
N PHE A 99 -9.40 -2.79 -4.11
CA PHE A 99 -9.55 -2.92 -2.66
C PHE A 99 -10.99 -2.70 -2.17
N GLU A 100 -11.73 -1.74 -2.76
CA GLU A 100 -13.14 -1.50 -2.42
C GLU A 100 -14.04 -2.73 -2.68
N ARG A 101 -13.64 -3.58 -3.63
CA ARG A 101 -14.38 -4.80 -3.98
C ARG A 101 -13.84 -6.06 -3.29
N LEU A 102 -12.82 -5.91 -2.44
CA LEU A 102 -12.18 -7.04 -1.79
C LEU A 102 -13.04 -7.56 -0.65
N ASP A 103 -13.43 -8.83 -0.73
CA ASP A 103 -14.20 -9.53 0.32
C ASP A 103 -13.30 -10.21 1.37
N VAL A 104 -12.01 -10.38 1.07
CA VAL A 104 -11.03 -11.07 1.92
C VAL A 104 -10.28 -10.04 2.79
N PRO A 105 -10.25 -10.20 4.12
CA PRO A 105 -9.47 -9.33 5.00
C PRO A 105 -7.99 -9.32 4.63
N ILE A 106 -7.35 -8.14 4.66
CA ILE A 106 -5.95 -8.00 4.28
C ILE A 106 -5.14 -7.24 5.34
N ILE A 107 -3.94 -7.76 5.63
CA ILE A 107 -2.98 -7.22 6.60
C ILE A 107 -1.79 -6.62 5.86
N ALA A 108 -1.52 -5.33 6.00
CA ALA A 108 -0.25 -4.78 5.58
C ALA A 108 0.86 -5.12 6.59
N ALA A 109 1.87 -5.84 6.13
CA ALA A 109 3.12 -6.06 6.83
C ALA A 109 4.17 -5.07 6.28
N VAL A 110 4.30 -3.91 6.93
CA VAL A 110 5.08 -2.78 6.43
C VAL A 110 6.55 -2.94 6.84
N ASN A 111 7.35 -3.50 5.95
CA ASN A 111 8.75 -3.88 6.16
C ASN A 111 9.77 -2.73 6.01
N GLY A 112 9.33 -1.53 5.65
CA GLY A 112 10.21 -0.38 5.44
C GLY A 112 9.41 0.86 5.05
N PRO A 113 10.01 1.81 4.32
CA PRO A 113 9.31 3.01 3.88
C PRO A 113 8.03 2.72 3.10
N ALA A 114 6.94 3.38 3.51
CA ALA A 114 5.65 3.45 2.84
C ALA A 114 5.33 4.94 2.58
N ILE A 115 5.52 5.40 1.34
CA ILE A 115 5.59 6.82 1.01
C ILE A 115 4.55 7.20 -0.04
N GLY A 116 3.79 8.28 0.19
CA GLY A 116 2.75 8.76 -0.72
C GLY A 116 1.76 7.64 -1.05
N ALA A 117 1.60 7.30 -2.33
CA ALA A 117 0.74 6.20 -2.76
C ALA A 117 1.07 4.85 -2.05
N GLY A 118 2.32 4.65 -1.60
CA GLY A 118 2.69 3.48 -0.80
C GLY A 118 2.09 3.52 0.62
N LEU A 119 1.96 4.70 1.23
CA LEU A 119 1.21 4.87 2.48
C LEU A 119 -0.29 4.66 2.24
N ASP A 120 -0.82 5.21 1.15
CA ASP A 120 -2.22 5.02 0.78
C ASP A 120 -2.55 3.54 0.59
N LEU A 121 -1.66 2.78 -0.08
CA LEU A 121 -1.80 1.33 -0.22
C LEU A 121 -1.84 0.61 1.13
N ALA A 122 -0.98 1.01 2.08
CA ALA A 122 -1.03 0.46 3.43
C ALA A 122 -2.36 0.81 4.14
N CYS A 123 -2.91 2.01 3.90
CA CYS A 123 -4.20 2.44 4.44
C CYS A 123 -5.40 1.75 3.77
N MET A 124 -5.27 1.20 2.56
CA MET A 124 -6.29 0.38 1.91
C MET A 124 -6.46 -0.98 2.59
N CYS A 125 -5.43 -1.48 3.26
CA CYS A 125 -5.51 -2.72 4.03
C CYS A 125 -6.32 -2.52 5.31
N ASP A 126 -7.00 -3.58 5.80
CA ASP A 126 -7.80 -3.53 7.02
C ASP A 126 -6.93 -3.37 8.27
N MET A 127 -5.82 -4.07 8.33
CA MET A 127 -4.89 -4.08 9.46
C MET A 127 -3.47 -3.77 9.01
N ARG A 128 -2.67 -3.17 9.89
CA ARG A 128 -1.27 -2.79 9.63
C ARG A 128 -0.38 -3.17 10.79
N ILE A 129 0.69 -3.91 10.50
CA ILE A 129 1.82 -4.18 11.41
C ILE A 129 3.07 -3.61 10.74
N ALA A 130 3.96 -2.99 11.49
CA ALA A 130 5.17 -2.39 10.95
C ALA A 130 6.43 -3.00 11.56
N ALA A 131 7.48 -3.07 10.77
CA ALA A 131 8.84 -3.19 11.27
C ALA A 131 9.25 -1.92 12.03
N ASP A 132 10.13 -2.04 13.00
CA ASP A 132 10.70 -0.92 13.76
C ASP A 132 11.51 0.05 12.88
N THR A 133 12.00 -0.44 11.75
CA THR A 133 12.68 0.33 10.70
C THR A 133 11.74 1.07 9.76
N ALA A 134 10.43 0.79 9.78
CA ALA A 134 9.45 1.39 8.87
C ALA A 134 9.35 2.91 9.02
N ARG A 135 9.03 3.58 7.89
CA ARG A 135 8.84 5.03 7.81
C ARG A 135 7.59 5.31 6.97
N PHE A 136 6.87 6.34 7.34
CA PHE A 136 5.59 6.68 6.72
C PHE A 136 5.53 8.16 6.38
N ALA A 137 5.08 8.51 5.17
CA ALA A 137 4.89 9.91 4.80
C ALA A 137 3.79 10.08 3.77
N GLU A 138 2.91 11.05 4.00
CA GLU A 138 1.92 11.53 3.03
C GLU A 138 2.56 12.64 2.19
N SER A 139 3.50 12.27 1.33
CA SER A 139 4.48 13.19 0.75
C SER A 139 4.02 13.91 -0.53
N PHE A 140 2.77 13.79 -0.95
CA PHE A 140 2.26 14.39 -2.20
C PHE A 140 2.49 15.90 -2.27
N VAL A 141 2.34 16.63 -1.16
CA VAL A 141 2.59 18.07 -1.07
C VAL A 141 4.02 18.45 -1.44
N LYS A 142 5.01 17.58 -1.18
CA LYS A 142 6.43 17.81 -1.51
C LYS A 142 6.69 17.85 -3.03
N VAL A 143 5.79 17.29 -3.82
CA VAL A 143 5.85 17.27 -5.29
C VAL A 143 4.71 18.06 -5.94
N GLY A 144 3.95 18.83 -5.14
CA GLY A 144 2.93 19.75 -5.63
C GLY A 144 1.67 19.09 -6.16
N ILE A 145 1.35 17.88 -5.71
CA ILE A 145 0.10 17.19 -6.07
C ILE A 145 -0.71 16.85 -4.81
N VAL A 146 -1.98 16.53 -5.01
CA VAL A 146 -2.87 16.07 -3.93
C VAL A 146 -2.92 14.54 -3.89
N PRO A 147 -3.24 13.92 -2.74
CA PRO A 147 -3.52 12.49 -2.66
C PRO A 147 -4.68 12.12 -3.60
N GLY A 148 -4.39 11.33 -4.63
CA GLY A 148 -5.35 11.03 -5.71
C GLY A 148 -5.74 9.56 -5.83
N ASP A 149 -5.22 8.70 -4.98
CA ASP A 149 -5.33 7.24 -5.03
C ASP A 149 -5.93 6.63 -3.76
N GLY A 150 -6.68 7.44 -3.00
CA GLY A 150 -7.47 6.98 -1.85
C GLY A 150 -7.07 7.60 -0.52
N GLY A 151 -5.84 8.13 -0.37
CA GLY A 151 -5.31 8.63 0.90
C GLY A 151 -6.14 9.74 1.52
N ALA A 152 -6.64 10.68 0.73
CA ALA A 152 -7.51 11.76 1.22
C ALA A 152 -8.79 11.23 1.92
N TRP A 153 -9.25 10.03 1.57
CA TRP A 153 -10.40 9.37 2.20
C TRP A 153 -9.99 8.43 3.33
N LEU A 154 -8.95 7.64 3.13
CA LEU A 154 -8.55 6.55 4.03
C LEU A 154 -7.75 7.04 5.22
N LEU A 155 -6.74 7.89 5.00
CA LEU A 155 -5.84 8.34 6.06
C LEU A 155 -6.57 9.00 7.25
N PRO A 156 -7.57 9.91 7.04
CA PRO A 156 -8.34 10.49 8.15
C PRO A 156 -9.14 9.46 8.95
N ARG A 157 -9.51 8.34 8.34
CA ARG A 157 -10.22 7.24 9.02
C ARG A 157 -9.30 6.38 9.85
N VAL A 158 -8.03 6.34 9.47
CA VAL A 158 -7.01 5.56 10.18
C VAL A 158 -6.42 6.35 11.36
N VAL A 159 -5.98 7.60 11.15
CA VAL A 159 -5.23 8.39 12.15
C VAL A 159 -6.02 9.55 12.76
N GLY A 160 -7.27 9.73 12.33
CA GLY A 160 -8.09 10.88 12.68
C GLY A 160 -7.77 12.11 11.82
N PHE A 161 -8.75 13.02 11.71
CA PHE A 161 -8.71 14.13 10.76
C PHE A 161 -7.53 15.08 10.98
N SER A 162 -7.28 15.48 12.25
CA SER A 162 -6.20 16.43 12.56
C SER A 162 -4.82 15.90 12.20
N LYS A 163 -4.53 14.65 12.53
CA LYS A 163 -3.24 14.02 12.21
C LYS A 163 -3.08 13.80 10.71
N ALA A 164 -4.14 13.42 10.01
CA ALA A 164 -4.14 13.30 8.56
C ALA A 164 -3.84 14.64 7.86
N CYS A 165 -4.45 15.74 8.33
CA CYS A 165 -4.16 17.09 7.82
C CYS A 165 -2.69 17.49 8.07
N GLU A 166 -2.17 17.23 9.27
CA GLU A 166 -0.76 17.48 9.59
C GLU A 166 0.14 16.73 8.61
N MET A 167 -0.05 15.42 8.43
CA MET A 167 0.73 14.60 7.52
C MET A 167 0.61 15.08 6.06
N ALA A 168 -0.60 15.38 5.59
CA ALA A 168 -0.84 15.79 4.21
C ALA A 168 -0.32 17.18 3.89
N PHE A 169 -0.33 18.11 4.84
CA PHE A 169 0.09 19.50 4.60
C PHE A 169 1.57 19.73 4.85
N THR A 170 2.20 18.95 5.72
CA THR A 170 3.64 19.02 5.95
C THR A 170 4.43 18.05 5.07
N GLY A 171 3.86 16.89 4.77
CA GLY A 171 4.55 15.77 4.13
C GLY A 171 5.70 15.23 4.97
N ASP A 172 5.66 15.43 6.29
CA ASP A 172 6.70 14.99 7.19
C ASP A 172 6.66 13.48 7.39
N MET A 173 7.83 12.92 7.70
CA MET A 173 7.99 11.48 7.84
C MET A 173 7.79 11.08 9.30
N LEU A 174 6.93 10.09 9.53
CA LEU A 174 6.78 9.42 10.82
C LEU A 174 7.68 8.19 10.88
N ASN A 175 8.29 7.95 12.03
CA ASN A 175 8.91 6.67 12.35
C ASN A 175 7.85 5.66 12.85
N ALA A 176 8.25 4.40 13.06
CA ALA A 176 7.34 3.34 13.47
C ALA A 176 6.69 3.59 14.84
N ALA A 177 7.40 4.19 15.80
CA ALA A 177 6.86 4.51 17.12
C ALA A 177 5.80 5.62 17.04
N GLU A 178 6.04 6.66 16.24
CA GLU A 178 5.07 7.73 15.97
C GLU A 178 3.83 7.21 15.25
N ALA A 179 4.03 6.29 14.28
CA ALA A 179 2.95 5.62 13.57
C ALA A 179 2.07 4.78 14.50
N LEU A 180 2.67 4.09 15.47
CA LEU A 180 1.94 3.37 16.53
C LEU A 180 1.18 4.35 17.44
N ALA A 181 1.82 5.42 17.85
CA ALA A 181 1.22 6.40 18.76
C ALA A 181 0.00 7.11 18.18
N CYS A 182 -0.03 7.35 16.85
CA CYS A 182 -1.19 7.94 16.17
C CYS A 182 -2.21 6.93 15.62
N GLY A 183 -2.00 5.63 15.84
CA GLY A 183 -2.92 4.58 15.39
C GLY A 183 -2.79 4.22 13.90
N LEU A 184 -1.76 4.72 13.21
CA LEU A 184 -1.50 4.35 11.81
C LEU A 184 -1.21 2.86 11.68
N VAL A 185 -0.48 2.29 12.63
CA VAL A 185 -0.26 0.85 12.75
C VAL A 185 -0.71 0.34 14.12
N SER A 186 -1.14 -0.91 14.19
CA SER A 186 -1.62 -1.53 15.44
C SER A 186 -0.52 -2.19 16.24
N ARG A 187 0.63 -2.43 15.63
CA ARG A 187 1.79 -3.09 16.26
C ARG A 187 3.08 -2.70 15.55
N VAL A 188 4.15 -2.61 16.32
CA VAL A 188 5.54 -2.52 15.83
C VAL A 188 6.32 -3.69 16.40
N VAL A 189 7.12 -4.33 15.55
CA VAL A 189 7.96 -5.48 15.88
C VAL A 189 9.36 -5.30 15.27
N PRO A 190 10.40 -6.00 15.73
CA PRO A 190 11.67 -6.07 15.02
C PRO A 190 11.47 -6.51 13.56
N ASP A 191 12.23 -5.94 12.63
CA ASP A 191 12.12 -6.22 11.21
C ASP A 191 12.14 -7.73 10.90
N ALA A 192 13.04 -8.48 11.53
CA ALA A 192 13.17 -9.93 11.37
C ALA A 192 11.91 -10.73 11.82
N GLU A 193 11.06 -10.15 12.67
CA GLU A 193 9.85 -10.80 13.20
C GLU A 193 8.57 -10.37 12.47
N LEU A 194 8.65 -9.45 11.50
CA LEU A 194 7.48 -8.82 10.89
C LEU A 194 6.54 -9.84 10.23
N LEU A 195 7.06 -10.70 9.37
CA LEU A 195 6.23 -11.67 8.64
C LEU A 195 5.64 -12.73 9.58
N ASP A 196 6.38 -13.14 10.60
CA ASP A 196 5.86 -14.09 11.60
C ASP A 196 4.75 -13.46 12.44
N ALA A 197 4.89 -12.19 12.82
CA ALA A 197 3.84 -11.44 13.50
C ALA A 197 2.59 -11.26 12.65
N ALA A 198 2.76 -10.97 11.34
CA ALA A 198 1.66 -10.86 10.39
C ALA A 198 0.95 -12.21 10.18
N ARG A 199 1.72 -13.31 10.02
CA ARG A 199 1.17 -14.67 9.93
C ARG A 199 0.41 -15.08 11.18
N ALA A 200 0.94 -14.79 12.36
CA ALA A 200 0.25 -15.08 13.62
C ALA A 200 -1.08 -14.30 13.73
N LEU A 201 -1.14 -13.06 13.26
CA LEU A 201 -2.39 -12.32 13.18
C LEU A 201 -3.34 -12.94 12.14
N ALA A 202 -2.83 -13.28 10.96
CA ALA A 202 -3.59 -13.90 9.89
C ALA A 202 -4.22 -15.24 10.33
N GLN A 203 -3.48 -16.08 11.06
CA GLN A 203 -4.01 -17.32 11.62
C GLN A 203 -5.20 -17.09 12.56
N ARG A 204 -5.14 -16.03 13.39
CA ARG A 204 -6.24 -15.64 14.27
C ARG A 204 -7.48 -15.16 13.52
N VAL A 205 -7.31 -14.60 12.32
CA VAL A 205 -8.42 -14.24 11.43
C VAL A 205 -8.97 -15.48 10.74
N ALA A 206 -8.10 -16.32 10.19
CA ALA A 206 -8.46 -17.46 9.35
C ALA A 206 -9.27 -18.56 10.07
N VAL A 207 -9.17 -18.69 11.41
CA VAL A 207 -9.92 -19.69 12.19
C VAL A 207 -11.40 -19.34 12.39
N ASN A 208 -11.78 -18.08 12.11
CA ASN A 208 -13.18 -17.66 12.25
C ASN A 208 -13.99 -18.05 10.99
N PRO A 209 -15.31 -18.23 11.09
CA PRO A 209 -16.18 -18.43 9.92
C PRO A 209 -16.06 -17.30 8.91
N PRO A 210 -16.32 -17.59 7.58
CA PRO A 210 -16.36 -16.56 6.56
C PRO A 210 -17.49 -15.58 6.78
#